data_f4c2b9a789404ba466b7e36ec9a9e7e2
#
_entry.id   f4c2b9a789404ba466b7e36ec9a9e7e2
#
_cell.length_a   1.000
_cell.length_b   1.000
_cell.length_c   1.000
_cell.angle_alpha   90.00
_cell.angle_beta   90.00
_cell.angle_gamma   90.00
#
_symmetry.space_group_name_H-M   'P 1'
#
loop_
_entity.id
_entity.type
_entity.pdbx_description
1 polymer ?
#
loop_
_entity_poly.entity_id
_entity_poly.type
_entity_poly.pdbx_seq_one_letter_code
_entity_poly.pdbx_strand_id
1 'polypeptide(L)'
;MEGKRMGYKEQYNFWLEDSYFDEAVKKELQEIGGDEKEIEDRFYKDLAFGTGGLRGVIGAGTNRMNIYTVRKATQGLANYIKKQGGEAKGVAIAYDSRRKSPEFADEAALCLAANGIKAYVFESLRPTPELSFALRELGCISGIVITASHNPPEYNGYKCYWEDGAQVTAPKDKEIITEVNNVTDYHTVKTMDKTEAMNAGLYQVIGKEIDDKYMEELKKQIIHPEIIKEVAKDMKIVYSPFNGTGNLPVRRILREIGFENVYVVPEQEMPDPDFTTLD
;
A
#
# COMPACT_ATOMS: atom_id res chain seq x y z
N MET A 1 2.52 22.02 -25.92
CA MET A 1 3.18 21.02 -26.81
C MET A 1 2.99 19.68 -26.11
N GLU A 2 2.10 18.82 -26.62
CA GLU A 2 2.03 17.43 -26.17
C GLU A 2 3.36 16.77 -26.53
N GLY A 3 4.15 16.41 -25.53
CA GLY A 3 5.37 15.66 -25.74
C GLY A 3 5.02 14.32 -26.37
N LYS A 4 5.61 13.98 -27.49
CA LYS A 4 5.43 12.72 -28.20
C LYS A 4 5.75 11.59 -27.22
N ARG A 5 4.74 10.82 -26.82
CA ARG A 5 4.92 9.67 -25.93
C ARG A 5 5.87 8.68 -26.61
N MET A 6 6.90 8.21 -25.87
CA MET A 6 7.80 7.16 -26.35
C MET A 6 7.02 5.90 -26.67
N GLY A 7 7.37 5.22 -27.78
CA GLY A 7 6.84 3.90 -28.10
C GLY A 7 7.29 2.84 -27.07
N TYR A 8 6.60 1.69 -27.03
CA TYR A 8 6.92 0.65 -26.02
C TYR A 8 8.38 0.14 -26.12
N LYS A 9 8.93 0.04 -27.34
CA LYS A 9 10.35 -0.33 -27.54
C LYS A 9 11.33 0.74 -27.04
N GLU A 10 10.99 2.02 -27.24
CA GLU A 10 11.78 3.14 -26.73
C GLU A 10 11.76 3.17 -25.20
N GLN A 11 10.61 2.90 -24.58
CA GLN A 11 10.47 2.78 -23.12
C GLN A 11 11.26 1.59 -22.58
N TYR A 12 11.20 0.43 -23.22
CA TYR A 12 11.96 -0.76 -22.83
C TYR A 12 13.44 -0.48 -22.87
N ASN A 13 13.97 0.10 -23.95
CA ASN A 13 15.38 0.46 -24.09
C ASN A 13 15.81 1.51 -23.06
N PHE A 14 14.96 2.51 -22.81
CA PHE A 14 15.21 3.50 -21.77
C PHE A 14 15.39 2.85 -20.39
N TRP A 15 14.52 1.89 -20.03
CA TRP A 15 14.64 1.19 -18.74
C TRP A 15 15.89 0.30 -18.65
N LEU A 16 16.36 -0.22 -19.77
CA LEU A 16 17.61 -1.01 -19.81
C LEU A 16 18.89 -0.15 -19.68
N GLU A 17 18.87 1.04 -20.27
CA GLU A 17 20.06 1.86 -20.44
C GLU A 17 20.25 2.89 -19.35
N ASP A 18 19.15 3.44 -18.83
CA ASP A 18 19.19 4.54 -17.87
C ASP A 18 19.67 4.08 -16.48
N SER A 19 20.53 4.89 -15.88
CA SER A 19 21.12 4.62 -14.56
C SER A 19 20.14 4.74 -13.38
N TYR A 20 18.95 5.28 -13.60
CA TYR A 20 17.89 5.38 -12.59
C TYR A 20 17.38 3.99 -12.19
N PHE A 21 17.37 3.04 -13.12
CA PHE A 21 16.90 1.68 -12.88
C PHE A 21 18.02 0.77 -12.41
N ASP A 22 17.72 -0.06 -11.39
CA ASP A 22 18.71 -0.96 -10.80
C ASP A 22 19.02 -2.16 -11.70
N GLU A 23 20.10 -2.87 -11.37
CA GLU A 23 20.58 -4.01 -12.14
C GLU A 23 19.63 -5.21 -12.08
N ALA A 24 18.82 -5.35 -11.00
CA ALA A 24 17.86 -6.45 -10.88
C ALA A 24 16.73 -6.28 -11.90
N VAL A 25 16.22 -5.06 -12.04
CA VAL A 25 15.21 -4.72 -13.05
C VAL A 25 15.75 -4.85 -14.46
N LYS A 26 16.97 -4.38 -14.73
CA LYS A 26 17.61 -4.54 -16.04
C LYS A 26 17.80 -6.01 -16.42
N LYS A 27 18.20 -6.83 -15.46
CA LYS A 27 18.33 -8.29 -15.67
C LYS A 27 16.99 -8.92 -16.01
N GLU A 28 15.91 -8.61 -15.25
CA GLU A 28 14.56 -9.09 -15.55
C GLU A 28 14.11 -8.69 -16.97
N LEU A 29 14.41 -7.46 -17.39
CA LEU A 29 14.10 -7.00 -18.75
C LEU A 29 14.93 -7.69 -19.82
N GLN A 30 16.21 -7.98 -19.57
CA GLN A 30 17.06 -8.74 -20.48
C GLN A 30 16.53 -10.16 -20.71
N GLU A 31 15.99 -10.81 -19.67
CA GLU A 31 15.43 -12.16 -19.76
C GLU A 31 14.25 -12.25 -20.73
N ILE A 32 13.49 -11.16 -20.90
CA ILE A 32 12.36 -11.07 -21.84
C ILE A 32 12.75 -10.47 -23.19
N GLY A 33 14.02 -10.14 -23.42
CA GLY A 33 14.48 -9.40 -24.61
C GLY A 33 14.15 -10.04 -25.98
N GLY A 34 13.84 -11.34 -26.00
CA GLY A 34 13.40 -12.06 -27.20
C GLY A 34 11.87 -12.18 -27.36
N ASP A 35 11.10 -11.74 -26.35
CA ASP A 35 9.62 -11.82 -26.35
C ASP A 35 9.00 -10.45 -26.58
N GLU A 36 8.73 -10.14 -27.84
CA GLU A 36 8.16 -8.84 -28.23
C GLU A 36 6.77 -8.60 -27.62
N LYS A 37 5.96 -9.65 -27.43
CA LYS A 37 4.62 -9.52 -26.83
C LYS A 37 4.70 -9.15 -25.37
N GLU A 38 5.61 -9.79 -24.63
CA GLU A 38 5.83 -9.47 -23.21
C GLU A 38 6.40 -8.06 -23.07
N ILE A 39 7.34 -7.64 -23.94
CA ILE A 39 7.86 -6.27 -23.91
C ILE A 39 6.74 -5.27 -24.19
N GLU A 40 5.90 -5.51 -25.22
CA GLU A 40 4.76 -4.65 -25.51
C GLU A 40 3.80 -4.58 -24.31
N ASP A 41 3.40 -5.70 -23.72
CA ASP A 41 2.48 -5.73 -22.59
C ASP A 41 3.01 -4.96 -21.37
N ARG A 42 4.32 -4.99 -21.12
CA ARG A 42 4.95 -4.26 -20.02
C ARG A 42 5.10 -2.76 -20.26
N PHE A 43 5.13 -2.30 -21.53
CA PHE A 43 5.50 -0.92 -21.86
C PHE A 43 4.52 -0.16 -22.75
N TYR A 44 3.42 -0.78 -23.27
CA TYR A 44 2.49 -0.10 -24.18
C TYR A 44 1.76 1.08 -23.55
N LYS A 45 1.69 1.10 -22.21
CA LYS A 45 1.10 2.21 -21.43
C LYS A 45 1.74 2.27 -20.04
N ASP A 46 1.49 3.36 -19.34
CA ASP A 46 1.72 3.44 -17.90
C ASP A 46 0.60 2.70 -17.17
N LEU A 47 0.93 2.11 -16.02
CA LEU A 47 -0.06 1.51 -15.13
C LEU A 47 -1.06 2.60 -14.72
N ALA A 48 -2.32 2.40 -15.07
CA ALA A 48 -3.33 3.41 -14.85
C ALA A 48 -3.59 3.62 -13.35
N PHE A 49 -3.51 4.87 -12.90
CA PHE A 49 -4.06 5.26 -11.61
C PHE A 49 -5.58 5.34 -11.79
N GLY A 50 -6.26 4.23 -11.51
CA GLY A 50 -7.72 4.13 -11.60
C GLY A 50 -8.41 4.90 -10.46
N THR A 51 -9.66 4.57 -10.17
CA THR A 51 -10.41 5.20 -9.08
C THR A 51 -9.68 4.99 -7.74
N GLY A 52 -8.82 5.97 -7.40
CA GLY A 52 -8.12 6.02 -6.12
C GLY A 52 -6.90 5.10 -5.97
N GLY A 53 -6.23 4.66 -7.05
CA GLY A 53 -4.99 3.92 -6.91
C GLY A 53 -4.50 3.15 -8.13
N LEU A 54 -3.38 2.43 -7.96
CA LEU A 54 -2.79 1.53 -8.95
C LEU A 54 -3.13 0.08 -8.63
N ARG A 55 -3.20 -0.76 -9.66
CA ARG A 55 -3.25 -2.22 -9.52
C ARG A 55 -2.66 -2.87 -10.78
N GLY A 56 -1.77 -3.84 -10.58
CA GLY A 56 -1.16 -4.56 -11.70
C GLY A 56 -0.33 -5.76 -11.25
N VAL A 57 0.15 -6.51 -12.21
CA VAL A 57 1.11 -7.60 -12.00
C VAL A 57 2.45 -7.01 -11.54
N ILE A 58 3.10 -7.65 -10.58
CA ILE A 58 4.43 -7.29 -10.10
C ILE A 58 5.46 -7.59 -11.18
N GLY A 59 6.38 -6.67 -11.48
CA GLY A 59 7.45 -6.85 -12.44
C GLY A 59 8.03 -5.55 -12.99
N ALA A 60 9.06 -5.66 -13.77
CA ALA A 60 9.69 -4.54 -14.47
C ALA A 60 8.79 -4.03 -15.62
N GLY A 61 8.69 -2.71 -15.76
CA GLY A 61 7.93 -2.05 -16.82
C GLY A 61 6.96 -0.98 -16.33
N THR A 62 6.55 -0.10 -17.24
CA THR A 62 5.64 1.01 -16.92
C THR A 62 4.21 0.55 -16.63
N ASN A 63 3.80 -0.60 -17.17
CA ASN A 63 2.49 -1.23 -16.96
C ASN A 63 2.56 -2.36 -15.92
N ARG A 64 3.44 -2.25 -14.95
CA ARG A 64 3.66 -3.22 -13.86
C ARG A 64 3.74 -2.51 -12.51
N MET A 65 3.44 -3.26 -11.44
CA MET A 65 3.70 -2.82 -10.07
C MET A 65 5.18 -3.09 -9.73
N ASN A 66 5.92 -2.04 -9.47
CA ASN A 66 7.32 -2.07 -9.04
C ASN A 66 7.64 -0.82 -8.23
N ILE A 67 8.85 -0.73 -7.69
CA ILE A 67 9.28 0.41 -6.87
C ILE A 67 9.21 1.74 -7.64
N TYR A 68 9.46 1.74 -8.94
CA TYR A 68 9.48 2.95 -9.77
C TYR A 68 8.07 3.49 -10.04
N THR A 69 7.10 2.60 -10.31
CA THR A 69 5.69 2.99 -10.48
C THR A 69 5.08 3.45 -9.17
N VAL A 70 5.46 2.83 -8.03
CA VAL A 70 5.07 3.27 -6.69
C VAL A 70 5.68 4.65 -6.36
N ARG A 71 6.97 4.85 -6.59
CA ARG A 71 7.65 6.14 -6.40
C ARG A 71 7.01 7.25 -7.25
N LYS A 72 6.76 6.97 -8.53
CA LYS A 72 6.08 7.92 -9.45
C LYS A 72 4.70 8.33 -8.93
N ALA A 73 3.88 7.36 -8.54
CA ALA A 73 2.57 7.61 -7.97
C ALA A 73 2.65 8.44 -6.67
N THR A 74 3.60 8.09 -5.82
CA THR A 74 3.81 8.80 -4.54
C THR A 74 4.36 10.21 -4.74
N GLN A 75 5.22 10.43 -5.74
CA GLN A 75 5.67 11.78 -6.10
C GLN A 75 4.50 12.65 -6.55
N GLY A 76 3.60 12.10 -7.38
CA GLY A 76 2.37 12.80 -7.78
C GLY A 76 1.46 13.11 -6.59
N LEU A 77 1.27 12.15 -5.68
CA LEU A 77 0.52 12.38 -4.45
C LEU A 77 1.19 13.46 -3.57
N ALA A 78 2.51 13.43 -3.41
CA ALA A 78 3.26 14.44 -2.66
C ALA A 78 3.10 15.84 -3.26
N ASN A 79 3.14 15.95 -4.59
CA ASN A 79 2.90 17.22 -5.29
C ASN A 79 1.49 17.74 -5.02
N TYR A 80 0.48 16.85 -5.07
CA TYR A 80 -0.90 17.20 -4.76
C TYR A 80 -1.06 17.65 -3.29
N ILE A 81 -0.51 16.90 -2.33
CA ILE A 81 -0.55 17.26 -0.90
C ILE A 81 0.03 18.67 -0.68
N LYS A 82 1.17 19.01 -1.30
CA LYS A 82 1.77 20.34 -1.21
C LYS A 82 0.88 21.43 -1.80
N LYS A 83 0.21 21.17 -2.92
CA LYS A 83 -0.75 22.12 -3.51
C LYS A 83 -1.94 22.38 -2.59
N GLN A 84 -2.30 21.40 -1.74
CA GLN A 84 -3.34 21.53 -0.73
C GLN A 84 -2.83 22.15 0.59
N GLY A 85 -1.52 22.44 0.72
CA GLY A 85 -0.91 22.95 1.95
C GLY A 85 -0.97 21.93 3.12
N GLY A 86 -0.97 20.62 2.81
CA GLY A 86 -1.20 19.55 3.78
C GLY A 86 0.06 18.81 4.23
N GLU A 87 1.25 19.24 3.79
CA GLU A 87 2.52 18.54 4.05
C GLU A 87 2.84 18.33 5.53
N ALA A 88 2.43 19.27 6.39
CA ALA A 88 2.66 19.18 7.83
C ALA A 88 1.84 18.10 8.53
N LYS A 89 0.73 17.63 7.92
CA LYS A 89 -0.16 16.62 8.51
C LYS A 89 0.37 15.20 8.38
N GLY A 90 1.21 14.92 7.38
CA GLY A 90 1.76 13.59 7.12
C GLY A 90 0.80 12.61 6.44
N VAL A 91 1.27 11.37 6.24
CA VAL A 91 0.57 10.29 5.55
C VAL A 91 0.74 8.99 6.32
N ALA A 92 -0.36 8.26 6.58
CA ALA A 92 -0.33 6.94 7.19
C ALA A 92 -0.23 5.85 6.10
N ILE A 93 0.55 4.77 6.35
CA ILE A 93 0.79 3.71 5.37
C ILE A 93 0.60 2.34 6.02
N ALA A 94 -0.29 1.54 5.44
CA ALA A 94 -0.48 0.14 5.79
C ALA A 94 -0.25 -0.76 4.55
N TYR A 95 -0.04 -2.04 4.79
CA TYR A 95 0.21 -3.02 3.74
C TYR A 95 -0.30 -4.40 4.14
N ASP A 96 -0.49 -5.27 3.14
CA ASP A 96 -0.93 -6.65 3.31
C ASP A 96 0.23 -7.66 3.25
N SER A 97 -0.11 -8.96 3.21
CA SER A 97 0.86 -10.07 3.19
C SER A 97 1.49 -10.34 1.82
N ARG A 98 1.08 -9.65 0.75
CA ARG A 98 1.54 -9.91 -0.62
C ARG A 98 3.03 -9.68 -0.79
N ARG A 99 3.60 -10.36 -1.80
CA ARG A 99 4.98 -10.11 -2.26
C ARG A 99 5.18 -8.61 -2.51
N LYS A 100 6.31 -8.09 -2.07
CA LYS A 100 6.70 -6.68 -2.24
C LYS A 100 5.86 -5.65 -1.48
N SER A 101 4.82 -6.04 -0.72
CA SER A 101 4.00 -5.06 0.00
C SER A 101 4.79 -4.24 1.03
N PRO A 102 5.66 -4.83 1.89
CA PRO A 102 6.51 -4.05 2.79
C PRO A 102 7.48 -3.12 2.05
N GLU A 103 8.11 -3.62 0.96
CA GLU A 103 9.05 -2.84 0.16
C GLU A 103 8.36 -1.65 -0.51
N PHE A 104 7.17 -1.85 -1.08
CA PHE A 104 6.40 -0.76 -1.70
C PHE A 104 5.91 0.26 -0.68
N ALA A 105 5.58 -0.18 0.54
CA ALA A 105 5.24 0.72 1.64
C ALA A 105 6.44 1.58 2.05
N ASP A 106 7.62 0.98 2.18
CA ASP A 106 8.87 1.70 2.45
C ASP A 106 9.20 2.70 1.34
N GLU A 107 9.10 2.31 0.07
CA GLU A 107 9.37 3.18 -1.07
C GLU A 107 8.43 4.39 -1.14
N ALA A 108 7.15 4.17 -0.85
CA ALA A 108 6.19 5.27 -0.73
C ALA A 108 6.57 6.20 0.43
N ALA A 109 6.91 5.66 1.60
CA ALA A 109 7.32 6.44 2.76
C ALA A 109 8.57 7.28 2.50
N LEU A 110 9.59 6.70 1.86
CA LEU A 110 10.86 7.38 1.55
C LEU A 110 10.69 8.47 0.48
N CYS A 111 9.79 8.26 -0.49
CA CYS A 111 9.41 9.29 -1.44
C CYS A 111 8.70 10.47 -0.75
N LEU A 112 7.75 10.20 0.16
CA LEU A 112 7.09 11.24 0.96
C LEU A 112 8.10 12.01 1.81
N ALA A 113 8.96 11.29 2.54
CA ALA A 113 9.99 11.88 3.40
C ALA A 113 10.93 12.80 2.62
N ALA A 114 11.41 12.37 1.45
CA ALA A 114 12.25 13.19 0.57
C ALA A 114 11.53 14.45 0.03
N ASN A 115 10.20 14.45 0.08
CA ASN A 115 9.36 15.61 -0.22
C ASN A 115 9.02 16.46 1.01
N GLY A 116 9.57 16.14 2.20
CA GLY A 116 9.32 16.85 3.45
C GLY A 116 7.97 16.49 4.10
N ILE A 117 7.33 15.41 3.68
CA ILE A 117 6.06 14.93 4.20
C ILE A 117 6.32 13.73 5.11
N LYS A 118 5.90 13.82 6.37
CA LYS A 118 6.07 12.73 7.33
C LYS A 118 5.24 11.51 6.97
N ALA A 119 5.87 10.34 6.97
CA ALA A 119 5.21 9.05 6.77
C ALA A 119 5.12 8.28 8.09
N TYR A 120 3.92 7.78 8.41
CA TYR A 120 3.65 6.88 9.52
C TYR A 120 3.40 5.48 8.96
N VAL A 121 4.36 4.57 9.13
CA VAL A 121 4.33 3.24 8.54
C VAL A 121 4.05 2.19 9.61
N PHE A 122 3.06 1.34 9.41
CA PHE A 122 2.81 0.24 10.33
C PHE A 122 3.99 -0.73 10.36
N GLU A 123 4.35 -1.20 11.56
CA GLU A 123 5.47 -2.13 11.80
C GLU A 123 5.28 -3.50 11.14
N SER A 124 4.04 -3.89 10.90
CA SER A 124 3.64 -5.11 10.21
C SER A 124 2.31 -4.91 9.50
N LEU A 125 1.84 -5.94 8.78
CA LEU A 125 0.60 -5.84 8.02
C LEU A 125 -0.59 -5.42 8.90
N ARG A 126 -1.41 -4.51 8.37
CA ARG A 126 -2.66 -4.05 8.98
C ARG A 126 -3.77 -3.96 7.94
N PRO A 127 -5.04 -4.21 8.34
CA PRO A 127 -6.17 -4.16 7.43
C PRO A 127 -6.55 -2.72 7.05
N THR A 128 -7.16 -2.58 5.88
CA THR A 128 -7.64 -1.30 5.36
C THR A 128 -8.49 -0.47 6.35
N PRO A 129 -9.43 -1.06 7.13
CA PRO A 129 -10.18 -0.29 8.14
C PRO A 129 -9.30 0.33 9.22
N GLU A 130 -8.22 -0.33 9.60
CA GLU A 130 -7.29 0.17 10.60
C GLU A 130 -6.44 1.31 10.04
N LEU A 131 -6.08 1.29 8.75
CA LEU A 131 -5.49 2.46 8.10
C LEU A 131 -6.45 3.65 8.14
N SER A 132 -7.70 3.45 7.74
CA SER A 132 -8.73 4.50 7.77
C SER A 132 -8.89 5.11 9.16
N PHE A 133 -8.79 4.30 10.20
CA PHE A 133 -8.76 4.76 11.58
C PHE A 133 -7.47 5.54 11.90
N ALA A 134 -6.30 4.95 11.59
CA ALA A 134 -5.00 5.51 11.92
C ALA A 134 -4.79 6.91 11.30
N LEU A 135 -5.16 7.08 10.03
CA LEU A 135 -4.97 8.38 9.38
C LEU A 135 -5.81 9.49 10.03
N ARG A 136 -7.02 9.19 10.51
CA ARG A 136 -7.87 10.14 11.23
C ARG A 136 -7.36 10.39 12.64
N GLU A 137 -6.95 9.34 13.35
CA GLU A 137 -6.41 9.41 14.71
C GLU A 137 -5.11 10.24 14.77
N LEU A 138 -4.25 10.09 13.76
CA LEU A 138 -2.99 10.83 13.62
C LEU A 138 -3.18 12.24 12.99
N GLY A 139 -4.37 12.57 12.52
CA GLY A 139 -4.65 13.82 11.81
C GLY A 139 -3.92 13.92 10.46
N CYS A 140 -3.65 12.80 9.80
CA CYS A 140 -2.97 12.77 8.51
C CYS A 140 -3.84 13.38 7.39
N ILE A 141 -3.20 13.99 6.38
CA ILE A 141 -3.88 14.49 5.18
C ILE A 141 -4.29 13.37 4.24
N SER A 142 -3.53 12.26 4.23
CA SER A 142 -3.74 11.14 3.31
C SER A 142 -3.32 9.83 3.96
N GLY A 143 -3.75 8.72 3.36
CA GLY A 143 -3.32 7.37 3.69
C GLY A 143 -3.04 6.55 2.45
N ILE A 144 -2.18 5.55 2.58
CA ILE A 144 -1.82 4.61 1.53
C ILE A 144 -2.02 3.18 2.04
N VAL A 145 -2.67 2.33 1.26
CA VAL A 145 -2.68 0.88 1.51
C VAL A 145 -2.05 0.17 0.33
N ILE A 146 -0.97 -0.56 0.60
CA ILE A 146 -0.33 -1.43 -0.40
C ILE A 146 -1.04 -2.78 -0.36
N THR A 147 -1.88 -3.04 -1.35
CA THR A 147 -2.70 -4.26 -1.47
C THR A 147 -3.34 -4.37 -2.85
N ALA A 148 -3.51 -5.58 -3.34
CA ALA A 148 -4.33 -5.89 -4.50
C ALA A 148 -5.68 -6.54 -4.12
N SER A 149 -6.10 -6.43 -2.85
CA SER A 149 -7.38 -6.99 -2.36
C SER A 149 -7.47 -8.52 -2.55
N HIS A 150 -8.32 -9.00 -3.45
CA HIS A 150 -8.59 -10.40 -3.74
C HIS A 150 -8.02 -10.89 -5.08
N ASN A 151 -7.15 -10.09 -5.72
CA ASN A 151 -6.48 -10.52 -6.95
C ASN A 151 -5.50 -11.67 -6.69
N PRO A 152 -5.14 -12.47 -7.71
CA PRO A 152 -4.11 -13.51 -7.61
C PRO A 152 -2.77 -13.01 -7.03
N PRO A 153 -1.89 -13.91 -6.54
CA PRO A 153 -0.68 -13.55 -5.80
C PRO A 153 0.35 -12.74 -6.61
N GLU A 154 0.36 -12.84 -7.92
CA GLU A 154 1.24 -12.07 -8.81
C GLU A 154 0.88 -10.59 -8.89
N TYR A 155 -0.30 -10.19 -8.38
CA TYR A 155 -0.74 -8.79 -8.36
C TYR A 155 -0.35 -8.09 -7.05
N ASN A 156 -0.08 -6.78 -7.17
CA ASN A 156 -0.10 -5.86 -6.05
C ASN A 156 -0.78 -4.55 -6.45
N GLY A 157 -0.95 -3.64 -5.50
CA GLY A 157 -1.62 -2.38 -5.74
C GLY A 157 -1.27 -1.32 -4.70
N TYR A 158 -1.70 -0.10 -4.98
CA TYR A 158 -1.48 1.08 -4.18
C TYR A 158 -2.81 1.84 -4.12
N LYS A 159 -3.47 1.89 -2.98
CA LYS A 159 -4.73 2.60 -2.77
C LYS A 159 -4.50 3.87 -1.98
N CYS A 160 -5.08 4.98 -2.45
CA CYS A 160 -4.97 6.29 -1.83
C CYS A 160 -6.25 6.64 -1.06
N TYR A 161 -6.06 7.14 0.16
CA TYR A 161 -7.10 7.61 1.08
C TYR A 161 -6.89 9.09 1.39
N TRP A 162 -7.94 9.79 1.82
CA TRP A 162 -7.85 11.19 2.21
C TRP A 162 -8.19 11.40 3.68
N GLU A 163 -8.07 12.64 4.16
CA GLU A 163 -8.20 12.99 5.60
C GLU A 163 -9.51 12.58 6.28
N ASP A 164 -10.56 12.31 5.51
CA ASP A 164 -11.84 11.78 6.00
C ASP A 164 -11.81 10.27 6.31
N GLY A 165 -10.71 9.58 5.96
CA GLY A 165 -10.57 8.13 6.13
C GLY A 165 -11.14 7.31 4.99
N ALA A 166 -11.71 7.93 3.95
CA ALA A 166 -12.24 7.23 2.79
C ALA A 166 -11.21 7.12 1.66
N GLN A 167 -11.34 6.07 0.83
CA GLN A 167 -10.60 5.99 -0.41
C GLN A 167 -10.98 7.18 -1.29
N VAL A 168 -9.97 7.80 -1.95
CA VAL A 168 -10.21 8.98 -2.78
C VAL A 168 -11.21 8.71 -3.90
N THR A 169 -12.11 9.67 -4.11
CA THR A 169 -13.13 9.67 -5.16
C THR A 169 -13.11 10.99 -5.90
N ALA A 170 -13.94 11.11 -6.96
CA ALA A 170 -14.05 12.35 -7.74
C ALA A 170 -14.49 13.54 -6.85
N PRO A 171 -13.93 14.75 -7.02
CA PRO A 171 -12.97 15.13 -8.08
C PRO A 171 -11.50 14.84 -7.71
N LYS A 172 -11.21 14.51 -6.47
CA LYS A 172 -9.86 14.42 -5.89
C LYS A 172 -8.99 13.33 -6.54
N ASP A 173 -9.59 12.20 -6.91
CA ASP A 173 -8.91 11.14 -7.66
C ASP A 173 -8.32 11.67 -8.98
N LYS A 174 -9.09 12.46 -9.74
CA LYS A 174 -8.66 13.06 -11.02
C LYS A 174 -7.56 14.10 -10.82
N GLU A 175 -7.60 14.84 -9.74
CA GLU A 175 -6.58 15.84 -9.41
C GLU A 175 -5.25 15.13 -9.06
N ILE A 176 -5.29 14.07 -8.26
CA ILE A 176 -4.12 13.24 -7.94
C ILE A 176 -3.57 12.57 -9.21
N ILE A 177 -4.44 11.97 -10.04
CA ILE A 177 -4.05 11.37 -11.33
C ILE A 177 -3.31 12.39 -12.21
N THR A 178 -3.80 13.62 -12.25
CA THR A 178 -3.16 14.69 -13.01
C THR A 178 -1.74 14.94 -12.53
N GLU A 179 -1.52 15.01 -11.21
CA GLU A 179 -0.17 15.19 -10.65
C GLU A 179 0.73 13.97 -10.91
N VAL A 180 0.20 12.75 -10.84
CA VAL A 180 0.96 11.52 -11.19
C VAL A 180 1.36 11.53 -12.66
N ASN A 181 0.47 11.92 -13.57
CA ASN A 181 0.75 12.00 -15.00
C ASN A 181 1.73 13.13 -15.35
N ASN A 182 1.79 14.19 -14.55
CA ASN A 182 2.77 15.28 -14.71
C ASN A 182 4.21 14.86 -14.33
N VAL A 183 4.38 13.74 -13.64
CA VAL A 183 5.71 13.15 -13.37
C VAL A 183 6.14 12.36 -14.62
N THR A 184 6.73 13.06 -15.59
CA THR A 184 7.17 12.50 -16.88
C THR A 184 8.62 12.06 -16.91
N ASP A 185 9.43 12.54 -15.97
CA ASP A 185 10.86 12.23 -15.83
C ASP A 185 11.09 11.55 -14.48
N TYR A 186 11.57 10.30 -14.51
CA TYR A 186 11.88 9.53 -13.29
C TYR A 186 12.97 10.18 -12.44
N HIS A 187 13.92 10.90 -13.03
CA HIS A 187 14.98 11.61 -12.29
C HIS A 187 14.46 12.78 -11.44
N THR A 188 13.22 13.22 -11.66
CA THR A 188 12.55 14.21 -10.79
C THR A 188 11.87 13.61 -9.57
N VAL A 189 11.74 12.30 -9.52
CA VAL A 189 11.16 11.57 -8.39
C VAL A 189 12.16 11.55 -7.24
N LYS A 190 11.72 12.07 -6.10
CA LYS A 190 12.58 12.17 -4.91
C LYS A 190 12.46 10.90 -4.07
N THR A 191 13.59 10.47 -3.54
CA THR A 191 13.68 9.44 -2.51
C THR A 191 14.87 9.75 -1.59
N MET A 192 14.92 9.11 -0.42
CA MET A 192 16.02 9.27 0.52
C MET A 192 16.31 7.96 1.26
N ASP A 193 17.44 7.89 1.95
CA ASP A 193 17.77 6.75 2.79
C ASP A 193 16.82 6.62 3.98
N LYS A 194 16.47 5.38 4.36
CA LYS A 194 15.54 5.11 5.46
C LYS A 194 16.08 5.59 6.82
N THR A 195 17.38 5.40 7.07
CA THR A 195 18.01 5.85 8.31
C THR A 195 18.00 7.37 8.40
N GLU A 196 18.28 8.06 7.30
CA GLU A 196 18.19 9.52 7.22
C GLU A 196 16.77 10.00 7.46
N ALA A 197 15.77 9.36 6.83
CA ALA A 197 14.37 9.70 7.01
C ALA A 197 13.91 9.52 8.47
N MET A 198 14.32 8.43 9.13
CA MET A 198 14.05 8.18 10.55
C MET A 198 14.72 9.21 11.45
N ASN A 199 16.00 9.53 11.23
CA ASN A 199 16.74 10.52 12.00
C ASN A 199 16.16 11.94 11.84
N ALA A 200 15.62 12.25 10.68
CA ALA A 200 14.93 13.52 10.41
C ALA A 200 13.49 13.56 10.99
N GLY A 201 12.99 12.46 11.56
CA GLY A 201 11.62 12.35 12.07
C GLY A 201 10.54 12.32 10.97
N LEU A 202 10.95 12.07 9.71
CA LEU A 202 10.07 12.02 8.53
C LEU A 202 9.59 10.59 8.21
N TYR A 203 10.19 9.57 8.80
CA TYR A 203 9.72 8.18 8.77
C TYR A 203 9.50 7.71 10.19
N GLN A 204 8.26 7.44 10.56
CA GLN A 204 7.89 6.95 11.89
C GLN A 204 7.20 5.61 11.80
N VAL A 205 7.71 4.62 12.54
CA VAL A 205 7.03 3.33 12.71
C VAL A 205 5.89 3.50 13.71
N ILE A 206 4.72 2.99 13.36
CA ILE A 206 3.53 2.93 14.21
C ILE A 206 3.07 1.48 14.36
N GLY A 207 2.31 1.18 15.40
CA GLY A 207 1.81 -0.16 15.69
C GLY A 207 0.92 -0.18 16.91
N LYS A 208 1.38 -0.83 17.98
CA LYS A 208 0.59 -1.15 19.18
C LYS A 208 -0.25 0.02 19.73
N GLU A 209 0.26 1.23 19.76
CA GLU A 209 -0.49 2.39 20.27
C GLU A 209 -1.74 2.72 19.44
N ILE A 210 -1.64 2.54 18.13
CA ILE A 210 -2.77 2.71 17.20
C ILE A 210 -3.71 1.51 17.30
N ASP A 211 -3.16 0.30 17.35
CA ASP A 211 -3.92 -0.94 17.54
C ASP A 211 -4.78 -0.87 18.81
N ASP A 212 -4.22 -0.39 19.93
CA ASP A 212 -4.93 -0.25 21.21
C ASP A 212 -6.12 0.69 21.10
N LYS A 213 -5.93 1.87 20.48
CA LYS A 213 -7.00 2.83 20.25
C LYS A 213 -8.07 2.31 19.29
N TYR A 214 -7.64 1.58 18.25
CA TYR A 214 -8.54 0.94 17.30
C TYR A 214 -9.43 -0.11 18.00
N MET A 215 -8.86 -0.95 18.87
CA MET A 215 -9.61 -1.92 19.66
C MET A 215 -10.64 -1.23 20.57
N GLU A 216 -10.29 -0.12 21.20
CA GLU A 216 -11.24 0.64 22.04
C GLU A 216 -12.43 1.18 21.22
N GLU A 217 -12.18 1.68 20.01
CA GLU A 217 -13.25 2.14 19.12
C GLU A 217 -14.13 0.97 18.62
N LEU A 218 -13.53 -0.19 18.32
CA LEU A 218 -14.28 -1.38 17.92
C LEU A 218 -15.20 -1.87 19.05
N LYS A 219 -14.74 -1.86 20.31
CA LYS A 219 -15.58 -2.24 21.47
C LYS A 219 -16.82 -1.36 21.62
N LYS A 220 -16.74 -0.07 21.26
CA LYS A 220 -17.90 0.84 21.30
C LYS A 220 -18.98 0.49 20.27
N GLN A 221 -18.65 -0.32 19.26
CA GLN A 221 -19.61 -0.77 18.23
C GLN A 221 -20.42 -1.99 18.67
N ILE A 222 -20.16 -2.56 19.84
CA ILE A 222 -20.91 -3.70 20.37
C ILE A 222 -22.31 -3.25 20.76
N ILE A 223 -23.32 -3.81 20.10
CA ILE A 223 -24.73 -3.44 20.31
C ILE A 223 -25.32 -4.15 21.54
N HIS A 224 -24.96 -5.42 21.76
CA HIS A 224 -25.51 -6.27 22.81
C HIS A 224 -24.42 -6.92 23.68
N PRO A 225 -23.70 -6.15 24.51
CA PRO A 225 -22.62 -6.67 25.34
C PRO A 225 -23.09 -7.70 26.39
N GLU A 226 -24.36 -7.62 26.81
CA GLU A 226 -25.00 -8.56 27.72
C GLU A 226 -25.08 -9.97 27.12
N ILE A 227 -25.44 -10.09 25.85
CA ILE A 227 -25.52 -11.37 25.13
C ILE A 227 -24.12 -12.00 25.01
N ILE A 228 -23.11 -11.17 24.69
CA ILE A 228 -21.73 -11.67 24.61
C ILE A 228 -21.31 -12.27 25.96
N LYS A 229 -21.60 -11.61 27.07
CA LYS A 229 -21.26 -12.13 28.41
C LYS A 229 -21.91 -13.47 28.73
N GLU A 230 -23.12 -13.71 28.21
CA GLU A 230 -23.82 -14.99 28.37
C GLU A 230 -23.20 -16.13 27.59
N VAL A 231 -22.82 -15.87 26.30
CA VAL A 231 -22.49 -16.93 25.35
C VAL A 231 -20.97 -17.11 25.14
N ALA A 232 -20.16 -16.13 25.47
CA ALA A 232 -18.75 -16.08 25.05
C ALA A 232 -17.91 -17.26 25.56
N LYS A 233 -18.22 -17.78 26.77
CA LYS A 233 -17.50 -18.90 27.39
C LYS A 233 -17.78 -20.24 26.69
N ASP A 234 -19.00 -20.42 26.18
CA ASP A 234 -19.44 -21.69 25.63
C ASP A 234 -19.36 -21.71 24.09
N MET A 235 -19.43 -20.52 23.46
CA MET A 235 -19.40 -20.39 22.02
C MET A 235 -18.04 -20.77 21.46
N LYS A 236 -18.04 -21.67 20.46
CA LYS A 236 -16.86 -22.10 19.71
C LYS A 236 -16.82 -21.37 18.38
N ILE A 237 -15.75 -20.64 18.12
CA ILE A 237 -15.51 -19.89 16.90
C ILE A 237 -14.33 -20.50 16.15
N VAL A 238 -14.54 -20.93 14.89
CA VAL A 238 -13.46 -21.28 13.98
C VAL A 238 -13.21 -20.05 13.09
N TYR A 239 -11.98 -19.60 13.05
CA TYR A 239 -11.58 -18.42 12.31
C TYR A 239 -10.39 -18.71 11.39
N SER A 240 -10.47 -18.23 10.15
CA SER A 240 -9.32 -18.19 9.25
C SER A 240 -9.05 -16.76 8.80
N PRO A 241 -7.80 -16.27 8.94
CA PRO A 241 -7.36 -15.00 8.34
C PRO A 241 -7.06 -15.12 6.84
N PHE A 242 -7.10 -16.31 6.25
CA PHE A 242 -6.68 -16.56 4.85
C PHE A 242 -5.30 -15.99 4.55
N ASN A 243 -4.31 -16.25 5.44
CA ASN A 243 -2.94 -15.73 5.34
C ASN A 243 -2.83 -14.20 5.31
N GLY A 244 -3.88 -13.48 5.68
CA GLY A 244 -4.02 -12.04 5.51
C GLY A 244 -3.99 -11.21 6.79
N THR A 245 -4.35 -9.94 6.63
CA THR A 245 -4.22 -8.87 7.63
C THR A 245 -5.17 -8.99 8.82
N GLY A 246 -6.22 -9.81 8.73
CA GLY A 246 -7.20 -10.00 9.81
C GLY A 246 -6.70 -10.79 11.00
N ASN A 247 -5.58 -11.52 10.89
CA ASN A 247 -5.10 -12.44 11.92
C ASN A 247 -5.02 -11.78 13.30
N LEU A 248 -4.21 -10.76 13.45
CA LEU A 248 -3.99 -10.11 14.75
C LEU A 248 -5.24 -9.35 15.26
N PRO A 249 -5.85 -8.43 14.49
CA PRO A 249 -6.94 -7.59 15.02
C PRO A 249 -8.22 -8.38 15.30
N VAL A 250 -8.58 -9.36 14.46
CA VAL A 250 -9.81 -10.17 14.69
C VAL A 250 -9.65 -11.06 15.92
N ARG A 251 -8.53 -11.74 16.06
CA ARG A 251 -8.26 -12.59 17.23
C ARG A 251 -8.18 -11.76 18.51
N ARG A 252 -7.61 -10.56 18.43
CA ARG A 252 -7.49 -9.66 19.56
C ARG A 252 -8.86 -9.19 20.02
N ILE A 253 -9.71 -8.66 19.12
CA ILE A 253 -11.02 -8.15 19.51
C ILE A 253 -11.90 -9.27 20.07
N LEU A 254 -11.93 -10.46 19.46
CA LEU A 254 -12.71 -11.59 19.96
C LEU A 254 -12.31 -11.95 21.39
N ARG A 255 -11.01 -12.01 21.68
CA ARG A 255 -10.51 -12.28 23.02
C ARG A 255 -10.87 -11.17 24.01
N GLU A 256 -10.67 -9.91 23.62
CA GLU A 256 -10.91 -8.76 24.51
C GLU A 256 -12.39 -8.56 24.86
N ILE A 257 -13.31 -9.03 24.01
CA ILE A 257 -14.75 -8.99 24.31
C ILE A 257 -15.25 -10.24 25.03
N GLY A 258 -14.37 -11.24 25.28
CA GLY A 258 -14.65 -12.34 26.20
C GLY A 258 -14.80 -13.73 25.56
N PHE A 259 -14.61 -13.91 24.23
CA PHE A 259 -14.64 -15.24 23.62
C PHE A 259 -13.38 -16.02 23.96
N GLU A 260 -13.54 -17.17 24.64
CA GLU A 260 -12.44 -18.01 25.12
C GLU A 260 -12.07 -19.11 24.09
N ASN A 261 -13.05 -19.59 23.33
CA ASN A 261 -12.89 -20.74 22.43
C ASN A 261 -12.77 -20.29 20.97
N VAL A 262 -11.68 -19.58 20.65
CA VAL A 262 -11.37 -19.14 19.28
C VAL A 262 -10.28 -20.05 18.70
N TYR A 263 -10.64 -20.85 17.71
CA TYR A 263 -9.75 -21.80 17.03
C TYR A 263 -9.36 -21.24 15.67
N VAL A 264 -8.08 -20.96 15.49
CA VAL A 264 -7.55 -20.46 14.21
C VAL A 264 -7.15 -21.66 13.35
N VAL A 265 -7.49 -21.61 12.06
CA VAL A 265 -7.06 -22.60 11.06
C VAL A 265 -5.55 -22.52 10.89
N PRO A 266 -4.76 -23.54 11.34
CA PRO A 266 -3.30 -23.41 11.45
C PRO A 266 -2.61 -23.17 10.10
N GLU A 267 -3.10 -23.80 9.02
CA GLU A 267 -2.52 -23.71 7.69
C GLU A 267 -2.66 -22.31 7.08
N GLN A 268 -3.62 -21.51 7.59
CA GLN A 268 -3.94 -20.19 7.07
C GLN A 268 -3.64 -19.07 8.07
N GLU A 269 -3.05 -19.39 9.21
CA GLU A 269 -2.77 -18.43 10.27
C GLU A 269 -1.64 -17.46 9.89
N MET A 270 -0.54 -17.99 9.41
CA MET A 270 0.63 -17.18 9.09
C MET A 270 0.49 -16.48 7.73
N PRO A 271 1.04 -15.27 7.58
CA PRO A 271 1.10 -14.61 6.29
C PRO A 271 1.76 -15.49 5.23
N ASP A 272 1.12 -15.63 4.09
CA ASP A 272 1.66 -16.33 2.92
C ASP A 272 1.45 -15.44 1.68
N PRO A 273 2.52 -14.89 1.10
CA PRO A 273 2.43 -13.99 -0.06
C PRO A 273 1.96 -14.69 -1.33
N ASP A 274 2.01 -16.02 -1.37
CA ASP A 274 1.64 -16.85 -2.51
C ASP A 274 0.24 -17.45 -2.38
N PHE A 275 -0.40 -17.29 -1.21
CA PHE A 275 -1.73 -17.81 -0.91
C PHE A 275 -1.88 -19.30 -1.23
N THR A 276 -0.84 -20.10 -0.92
CA THR A 276 -0.73 -21.52 -1.31
C THR A 276 -1.84 -22.43 -0.73
N THR A 277 -2.57 -21.93 0.26
CA THR A 277 -3.67 -22.63 0.90
C THR A 277 -5.06 -22.19 0.41
N LEU A 278 -5.10 -21.30 -0.57
CA LEU A 278 -6.33 -20.78 -1.16
C LEU A 278 -6.42 -21.26 -2.61
N ASP A 279 -7.42 -22.10 -2.93
CA ASP A 279 -7.74 -22.56 -4.28
C ASP A 279 -8.54 -21.51 -5.08
#